data_0c829cc7d3b7e6b9a35dcbe519b89e6a
#
_entry.id   0c829cc7d3b7e6b9a35dcbe519b89e6a
#
_cell.length_a   1.000
_cell.length_b   1.000
_cell.length_c   1.000
_cell.angle_alpha   90.00
_cell.angle_beta   90.00
_cell.angle_gamma   90.00
#
_symmetry.space_group_name_H-M   'P 1'
#
loop_
_entity.id
_entity.type
_entity.pdbx_description
1 polymer ?
#
loop_
_entity_poly.entity_id
_entity_poly.type
_entity_poly.pdbx_seq_one_letter_code
_entity_poly.pdbx_strand_id
1 'polypeptide(L)'
;MTARLVGTLLLACAGAGLGLCGAVRRQGTETRIRLLARLWTYLKELLVCRALTGPMLLRAAAENPAFAPLALPQDCALSALPLPALPKALGGELRASLATLGGSDRAAACAELHRMAELCRREADRQAERTARAMALWPRLGGCAGLLLAILLW
;
A
#
# COMPACT_ATOMS: atom_id res chain seq x y z
N MET A 1 -44.94 -13.04 -6.91
CA MET A 1 -44.00 -12.30 -7.77
C MET A 1 -43.05 -11.38 -6.98
N THR A 2 -43.51 -10.66 -5.99
CA THR A 2 -42.69 -9.74 -5.15
C THR A 2 -41.51 -10.42 -4.43
N ALA A 3 -41.69 -11.62 -3.89
CA ALA A 3 -40.62 -12.32 -3.16
C ALA A 3 -39.41 -12.70 -4.07
N ARG A 4 -39.66 -13.03 -5.33
CA ARG A 4 -38.59 -13.36 -6.29
C ARG A 4 -37.79 -12.12 -6.70
N LEU A 5 -38.47 -10.98 -6.89
CA LEU A 5 -37.82 -9.69 -7.19
C LEU A 5 -36.94 -9.21 -6.01
N VAL A 6 -37.41 -9.37 -4.79
CA VAL A 6 -36.64 -9.04 -3.59
C VAL A 6 -35.41 -9.94 -3.44
N GLY A 7 -35.53 -11.24 -3.73
CA GLY A 7 -34.42 -12.18 -3.68
C GLY A 7 -33.33 -11.85 -4.72
N THR A 8 -33.69 -11.52 -5.96
CA THR A 8 -32.72 -11.14 -7.00
C THR A 8 -32.06 -9.82 -6.70
N LEU A 9 -32.74 -8.84 -6.13
CA LEU A 9 -32.19 -7.56 -5.70
C LEU A 9 -31.17 -7.74 -4.56
N LEU A 10 -31.49 -8.57 -3.56
CA LEU A 10 -30.60 -8.89 -2.45
C LEU A 10 -29.32 -9.59 -2.92
N LEU A 11 -29.41 -10.53 -3.84
CA LEU A 11 -28.26 -11.23 -4.42
C LEU A 11 -27.36 -10.26 -5.22
N ALA A 12 -27.93 -9.35 -5.99
CA ALA A 12 -27.19 -8.33 -6.72
C ALA A 12 -26.46 -7.36 -5.76
N CYS A 13 -27.15 -6.93 -4.69
CA CYS A 13 -26.53 -6.07 -3.65
C CYS A 13 -25.42 -6.78 -2.88
N ALA A 14 -25.58 -8.07 -2.55
CA ALA A 14 -24.55 -8.86 -1.89
C ALA A 14 -23.31 -9.03 -2.77
N GLY A 15 -23.47 -9.31 -4.06
CA GLY A 15 -22.39 -9.41 -5.03
C GLY A 15 -21.62 -8.09 -5.20
N ALA A 16 -22.34 -6.98 -5.28
CA ALA A 16 -21.73 -5.64 -5.32
C ALA A 16 -20.97 -5.30 -4.02
N GLY A 17 -21.52 -5.67 -2.86
CA GLY A 17 -20.89 -5.44 -1.55
C GLY A 17 -19.56 -6.18 -1.37
N LEU A 18 -19.47 -7.43 -1.81
CA LEU A 18 -18.22 -8.21 -1.77
C LEU A 18 -17.16 -7.62 -2.68
N GLY A 19 -17.54 -7.11 -3.84
CA GLY A 19 -16.63 -6.41 -4.75
C GLY A 19 -16.05 -5.13 -4.15
N LEU A 20 -16.89 -4.31 -3.52
CA LEU A 20 -16.47 -3.08 -2.84
C LEU A 20 -15.52 -3.36 -1.67
N CYS A 21 -15.76 -4.38 -0.86
CA CYS A 21 -14.93 -4.75 0.27
C CYS A 21 -13.50 -5.14 -0.19
N GLY A 22 -13.37 -5.85 -1.31
CA GLY A 22 -12.07 -6.16 -1.93
C GLY A 22 -11.33 -4.92 -2.43
N ALA A 23 -12.05 -3.94 -2.98
CA ALA A 23 -11.48 -2.69 -3.46
C ALA A 23 -10.96 -1.82 -2.31
N VAL A 24 -11.70 -1.69 -1.21
CA VAL A 24 -11.30 -0.93 -0.02
C VAL A 24 -10.03 -1.49 0.61
N ARG A 25 -9.90 -2.83 0.72
CA ARG A 25 -8.67 -3.47 1.21
C ARG A 25 -7.45 -3.14 0.34
N ARG A 26 -7.62 -3.08 -0.98
CA ARG A 26 -6.52 -2.74 -1.92
C ARG A 26 -6.10 -1.27 -1.80
N GLN A 27 -7.04 -0.36 -1.62
CA GLN A 27 -6.75 1.06 -1.36
C GLN A 27 -5.91 1.26 -0.09
N GLY A 28 -6.19 0.51 0.98
CA GLY A 28 -5.38 0.56 2.20
C GLY A 28 -3.92 0.16 1.98
N THR A 29 -3.65 -0.82 1.11
CA THR A 29 -2.30 -1.23 0.76
C THR A 29 -1.58 -0.17 -0.07
N GLU A 30 -2.25 0.41 -1.06
CA GLU A 30 -1.71 1.50 -1.89
C GLU A 30 -1.31 2.71 -1.04
N THR A 31 -2.19 3.15 -0.14
CA THR A 31 -1.93 4.28 0.76
C THR A 31 -0.71 4.04 1.64
N ARG A 32 -0.55 2.82 2.17
CA ARG A 32 0.62 2.44 2.97
C ARG A 32 1.91 2.45 2.16
N ILE A 33 1.90 1.95 0.92
CA ILE A 33 3.07 1.97 0.03
C ILE A 33 3.44 3.42 -0.32
N ARG A 34 2.49 4.29 -0.59
CA ARG A 34 2.73 5.73 -0.83
C ARG A 34 3.31 6.43 0.40
N LEU A 35 2.81 6.10 1.59
CA LEU A 35 3.36 6.61 2.84
C LEU A 35 4.80 6.17 3.05
N LEU A 36 5.14 4.91 2.75
CA LEU A 36 6.51 4.41 2.78
C LEU A 36 7.42 5.16 1.78
N ALA A 37 6.95 5.41 0.56
CA ALA A 37 7.71 6.19 -0.41
C ALA A 37 8.03 7.60 0.11
N ARG A 38 7.07 8.25 0.77
CA ARG A 38 7.29 9.56 1.43
C ARG A 38 8.26 9.45 2.59
N LEU A 39 8.17 8.39 3.39
CA LEU A 39 9.10 8.14 4.49
C LEU A 39 10.55 8.03 4.00
N TRP A 40 10.82 7.24 2.96
CA TRP A 40 12.17 7.10 2.40
C TRP A 40 12.70 8.43 1.84
N THR A 41 11.85 9.21 1.17
CA THR A 41 12.22 10.55 0.70
C THR A 41 12.57 11.48 1.87
N TYR A 42 11.76 11.48 2.92
CA TYR A 42 11.99 12.28 4.14
C TYR A 42 13.28 11.89 4.87
N LEU A 43 13.54 10.58 5.04
CA LEU A 43 14.79 10.10 5.64
C LEU A 43 16.00 10.49 4.82
N LYS A 44 15.93 10.44 3.49
CA LYS A 44 16.99 10.93 2.59
C LYS A 44 17.24 12.43 2.82
N GLU A 45 16.20 13.26 2.88
CA GLU A 45 16.32 14.69 3.13
C GLU A 45 16.97 14.98 4.49
N LEU A 46 16.55 14.29 5.55
CA LEU A 46 17.16 14.42 6.86
C LEU A 46 18.64 14.02 6.86
N LEU A 47 18.99 12.95 6.13
CA LEU A 47 20.37 12.50 6.00
C LEU A 47 21.23 13.54 5.26
N VAL A 48 20.69 14.18 4.23
CA VAL A 48 21.38 15.24 3.46
C VAL A 48 21.51 16.52 4.27
N CYS A 49 20.43 16.98 4.93
CA CYS A 49 20.40 18.29 5.57
C CYS A 49 21.01 18.30 6.97
N ARG A 50 20.82 17.22 7.75
CA ARG A 50 21.18 17.21 9.19
C ARG A 50 22.29 16.24 9.57
N ALA A 51 22.78 15.41 8.65
CA ALA A 51 23.81 14.39 8.91
C ALA A 51 23.49 13.49 10.13
N LEU A 52 22.22 13.18 10.36
CA LEU A 52 21.76 12.38 11.49
C LEU A 52 22.20 10.93 11.34
N THR A 53 22.48 10.27 12.46
CA THR A 53 22.75 8.83 12.51
C THR A 53 21.46 8.02 12.38
N GLY A 54 21.56 6.74 11.99
CA GLY A 54 20.41 5.88 11.71
C GLY A 54 19.29 5.89 12.77
N PRO A 55 19.59 5.74 14.09
CA PRO A 55 18.55 5.79 15.13
C PRO A 55 17.85 7.15 15.24
N MET A 56 18.63 8.25 15.09
CA MET A 56 18.07 9.60 15.14
C MET A 56 17.16 9.91 13.95
N LEU A 57 17.44 9.34 12.78
CA LEU A 57 16.59 9.46 11.60
C LEU A 57 15.21 8.85 11.85
N LEU A 58 15.15 7.64 12.42
CA LEU A 58 13.88 6.97 12.74
C LEU A 58 13.10 7.70 13.81
N ARG A 59 13.78 8.20 14.83
CA ARG A 59 13.14 9.00 15.89
C ARG A 59 12.52 10.27 15.32
N ALA A 60 13.24 11.01 14.50
CA ALA A 60 12.71 12.21 13.83
C ALA A 60 11.53 11.89 12.90
N ALA A 61 11.54 10.72 12.25
CA ALA A 61 10.40 10.28 11.43
C ALA A 61 9.20 9.86 12.30
N ALA A 62 9.42 9.20 13.44
CA ALA A 62 8.37 8.79 14.36
C ALA A 62 7.67 9.98 15.06
N GLU A 63 8.41 11.07 15.30
CA GLU A 63 7.88 12.32 15.85
C GLU A 63 7.02 13.10 14.82
N ASN A 64 7.13 12.79 13.54
CA ASN A 64 6.36 13.46 12.50
C ASN A 64 4.95 12.83 12.38
N PRO A 65 3.88 13.61 12.63
CA PRO A 65 2.50 13.11 12.61
C PRO A 65 2.08 12.56 11.24
N ALA A 66 2.74 12.95 10.15
CA ALA A 66 2.47 12.42 8.81
C ALA A 66 2.75 10.91 8.71
N PHE A 67 3.64 10.36 9.55
CA PHE A 67 4.00 8.95 9.55
C PHE A 67 3.39 8.14 10.71
N ALA A 68 2.54 8.77 11.54
CA ALA A 68 1.81 8.08 12.62
C ALA A 68 1.12 6.77 12.18
N PRO A 69 0.49 6.68 10.97
CA PRO A 69 -0.15 5.44 10.51
C PRO A 69 0.81 4.27 10.28
N LEU A 70 2.13 4.52 10.17
CA LEU A 70 3.15 3.49 10.00
C LEU A 70 3.59 2.85 11.32
N ALA A 71 3.22 3.44 12.48
CA ALA A 71 3.59 2.98 13.82
C ALA A 71 5.10 2.66 13.94
N LEU A 72 5.94 3.64 13.55
CA LEU A 72 7.39 3.48 13.51
C LEU A 72 7.93 3.27 14.93
N PRO A 73 8.75 2.25 15.18
CA PRO A 73 9.43 2.09 16.46
C PRO A 73 10.52 3.18 16.61
N GLN A 74 10.62 3.74 17.82
CA GLN A 74 11.56 4.85 18.09
C GLN A 74 13.00 4.37 18.37
N ASP A 75 13.16 3.13 18.84
CA ASP A 75 14.42 2.62 19.38
C ASP A 75 14.98 1.44 18.58
N CYS A 76 14.74 1.36 17.28
CA CYS A 76 15.32 0.30 16.46
C CYS A 76 16.32 0.84 15.43
N ALA A 77 17.26 -0.03 15.03
CA ALA A 77 18.13 0.26 13.90
C ALA A 77 17.29 0.29 12.60
N LEU A 78 17.72 1.12 11.64
CA LEU A 78 17.05 1.23 10.33
C LEU A 78 16.96 -0.12 9.62
N SER A 79 17.97 -0.99 9.80
CA SER A 79 18.03 -2.35 9.25
C SER A 79 16.99 -3.31 9.86
N ALA A 80 16.51 -3.04 11.08
CA ALA A 80 15.55 -3.84 11.81
C ALA A 80 14.12 -3.28 11.73
N LEU A 81 13.86 -2.32 10.84
CA LEU A 81 12.55 -1.70 10.70
C LEU A 81 11.47 -2.73 10.33
N PRO A 82 10.41 -2.90 11.14
CA PRO A 82 9.30 -3.77 10.79
C PRO A 82 8.53 -3.17 9.62
N LEU A 83 8.64 -3.80 8.45
CA LEU A 83 7.89 -3.39 7.28
C LEU A 83 6.43 -3.84 7.43
N PRO A 84 5.44 -2.98 7.13
CA PRO A 84 4.03 -3.37 7.12
C PRO A 84 3.79 -4.49 6.09
N ALA A 85 2.58 -5.06 6.10
CA ALA A 85 2.21 -6.09 5.12
C ALA A 85 2.29 -5.52 3.70
N LEU A 86 3.37 -5.85 3.00
CA LEU A 86 3.69 -5.45 1.63
C LEU A 86 3.60 -6.65 0.68
N PRO A 87 3.43 -6.43 -0.64
CA PRO A 87 3.63 -7.48 -1.64
C PRO A 87 4.99 -8.16 -1.44
N LYS A 88 5.02 -9.50 -1.53
CA LYS A 88 6.23 -10.31 -1.21
C LYS A 88 7.48 -9.84 -1.96
N ALA A 89 7.34 -9.50 -3.24
CA ALA A 89 8.45 -9.02 -4.06
C ALA A 89 9.03 -7.71 -3.52
N LEU A 90 8.18 -6.69 -3.32
CA LEU A 90 8.59 -5.39 -2.79
C LEU A 90 9.17 -5.51 -1.38
N GLY A 91 8.53 -6.29 -0.50
CA GLY A 91 9.01 -6.51 0.86
C GLY A 91 10.38 -7.20 0.91
N GLY A 92 10.68 -8.11 -0.02
CA GLY A 92 11.98 -8.75 -0.15
C GLY A 92 13.07 -7.76 -0.57
N GLU A 93 12.81 -6.98 -1.62
CA GLU A 93 13.75 -5.96 -2.09
C GLU A 93 14.05 -4.90 -1.03
N LEU A 94 13.02 -4.39 -0.35
CA LEU A 94 13.21 -3.39 0.71
C LEU A 94 14.02 -3.92 1.89
N ARG A 95 13.82 -5.18 2.29
CA ARG A 95 14.63 -5.80 3.36
C ARG A 95 16.09 -5.95 2.94
N ALA A 96 16.35 -6.39 1.71
CA ALA A 96 17.70 -6.47 1.18
C ALA A 96 18.39 -5.09 1.19
N SER A 97 17.69 -4.05 0.74
CA SER A 97 18.19 -2.68 0.76
C SER A 97 18.46 -2.17 2.19
N LEU A 98 17.58 -2.46 3.13
CA LEU A 98 17.75 -2.07 4.53
C LEU A 98 18.97 -2.75 5.17
N ALA A 99 19.24 -4.01 4.82
CA ALA A 99 20.42 -4.72 5.32
C ALA A 99 21.73 -4.09 4.84
N THR A 100 21.77 -3.54 3.62
CA THR A 100 22.97 -2.89 3.07
C THR A 100 23.19 -1.48 3.65
N LEU A 101 22.15 -0.80 4.12
CA LEU A 101 22.24 0.55 4.67
C LEU A 101 23.10 0.63 5.95
N GLY A 102 23.16 -0.45 6.75
CA GLY A 102 23.87 -0.46 8.04
C GLY A 102 25.38 -0.27 7.97
N GLY A 103 26.00 -0.53 6.82
CA GLY A 103 27.45 -0.40 6.59
C GLY A 103 27.83 0.53 5.45
N SER A 104 26.87 1.24 4.85
CA SER A 104 27.11 2.06 3.67
C SER A 104 27.55 3.48 4.00
N ASP A 105 28.39 4.06 3.15
CA ASP A 105 28.72 5.47 3.18
C ASP A 105 27.48 6.34 2.98
N ARG A 106 27.51 7.59 3.44
CA ARG A 106 26.39 8.54 3.37
C ARG A 106 25.87 8.72 1.95
N ALA A 107 26.75 8.81 0.95
CA ALA A 107 26.34 8.96 -0.44
C ALA A 107 25.61 7.71 -0.94
N ALA A 108 26.13 6.53 -0.61
CA ALA A 108 25.50 5.25 -0.95
C ALA A 108 24.14 5.08 -0.24
N ALA A 109 24.06 5.48 1.06
CA ALA A 109 22.79 5.45 1.80
C ALA A 109 21.74 6.38 1.19
N CYS A 110 22.11 7.59 0.76
CA CYS A 110 21.20 8.50 0.05
C CYS A 110 20.70 7.93 -1.28
N ALA A 111 21.58 7.29 -2.05
CA ALA A 111 21.21 6.65 -3.31
C ALA A 111 20.24 5.48 -3.08
N GLU A 112 20.51 4.67 -2.05
CA GLU A 112 19.67 3.53 -1.70
C GLU A 112 18.29 3.94 -1.18
N LEU A 113 18.20 4.95 -0.31
CA LEU A 113 16.94 5.54 0.14
C LEU A 113 16.12 6.10 -1.03
N HIS A 114 16.79 6.74 -1.98
CA HIS A 114 16.13 7.23 -3.20
C HIS A 114 15.59 6.06 -4.04
N ARG A 115 16.39 5.02 -4.23
CA ARG A 115 15.96 3.80 -4.95
C ARG A 115 14.76 3.15 -4.30
N MET A 116 14.75 3.02 -2.96
CA MET A 116 13.61 2.49 -2.21
C MET A 116 12.35 3.34 -2.38
N ALA A 117 12.48 4.66 -2.35
CA ALA A 117 11.36 5.57 -2.58
C ALA A 117 10.76 5.39 -3.99
N GLU A 118 11.61 5.27 -5.01
CA GLU A 118 11.17 5.05 -6.39
C GLU A 118 10.50 3.67 -6.59
N LEU A 119 11.03 2.62 -5.97
CA LEU A 119 10.41 1.29 -5.99
C LEU A 119 8.99 1.33 -5.38
N CYS A 120 8.86 1.98 -4.22
CA CYS A 120 7.55 2.14 -3.58
C CYS A 120 6.59 2.98 -4.43
N ARG A 121 7.04 4.06 -5.07
CA ARG A 121 6.19 4.87 -5.97
C ARG A 121 5.69 4.06 -7.15
N ARG A 122 6.59 3.38 -7.86
CA ARG A 122 6.24 2.53 -9.01
C ARG A 122 5.25 1.42 -8.64
N GLU A 123 5.43 0.80 -7.48
CA GLU A 123 4.50 -0.24 -7.04
C GLU A 123 3.15 0.35 -6.62
N ALA A 124 3.13 1.52 -5.96
CA ALA A 124 1.89 2.22 -5.65
C ALA A 124 1.09 2.58 -6.92
N ASP A 125 1.77 3.07 -7.96
CA ASP A 125 1.13 3.42 -9.24
C ASP A 125 0.58 2.17 -9.94
N ARG A 126 1.33 1.07 -9.95
CA ARG A 126 0.85 -0.23 -10.46
C ARG A 126 -0.38 -0.73 -9.70
N GLN A 127 -0.40 -0.58 -8.38
CA GLN A 127 -1.55 -0.96 -7.56
C GLN A 127 -2.76 -0.06 -7.85
N ALA A 128 -2.55 1.26 -8.00
CA ALA A 128 -3.59 2.20 -8.37
C ALA A 128 -4.23 1.86 -9.73
N GLU A 129 -3.41 1.57 -10.75
CA GLU A 129 -3.92 1.16 -12.06
C GLU A 129 -4.73 -0.15 -11.99
N ARG A 130 -4.23 -1.14 -11.25
CA ARG A 130 -4.95 -2.41 -11.07
C ARG A 130 -6.28 -2.20 -10.37
N THR A 131 -6.31 -1.33 -9.36
CA THR A 131 -7.54 -1.01 -8.62
C THR A 131 -8.51 -0.23 -9.50
N ALA A 132 -8.05 0.74 -10.29
CA ALA A 132 -8.87 1.50 -11.23
C ALA A 132 -9.49 0.59 -12.30
N ARG A 133 -8.70 -0.31 -12.89
CA ARG A 133 -9.21 -1.30 -13.87
C ARG A 133 -10.23 -2.26 -13.25
N ALA A 134 -9.97 -2.73 -12.02
CA ALA A 134 -10.90 -3.57 -11.31
C ALA A 134 -12.20 -2.83 -11.03
N MET A 135 -12.18 -1.60 -10.54
CA MET A 135 -13.36 -0.79 -10.28
C MET A 135 -14.19 -0.51 -11.54
N ALA A 136 -13.55 -0.37 -12.70
CA ALA A 136 -14.26 -0.17 -13.98
C ALA A 136 -14.95 -1.45 -14.48
N LEU A 137 -14.41 -2.64 -14.18
CA LEU A 137 -14.94 -3.93 -14.63
C LEU A 137 -16.02 -4.49 -13.69
N TRP A 138 -15.89 -4.28 -12.38
CA TRP A 138 -16.79 -4.86 -11.39
C TRP A 138 -18.27 -4.48 -11.56
N PRO A 139 -18.67 -3.20 -11.82
CA PRO A 139 -20.06 -2.85 -12.02
C PRO A 139 -20.64 -3.53 -13.27
N ARG A 140 -19.82 -3.68 -14.32
CA ARG A 140 -20.27 -4.33 -15.58
C ARG A 140 -20.49 -5.83 -15.39
N LEU A 141 -19.55 -6.51 -14.70
CA LEU A 141 -19.66 -7.93 -14.39
C LEU A 141 -20.81 -8.22 -13.40
N GLY A 142 -20.96 -7.39 -12.38
CA GLY A 142 -22.05 -7.50 -11.41
C GLY A 142 -23.42 -7.30 -12.05
N GLY A 143 -23.56 -6.33 -12.94
CA GLY A 143 -24.79 -6.10 -13.72
C GLY A 143 -25.12 -7.28 -14.64
N CYS A 144 -24.17 -7.80 -15.39
CA CYS A 144 -24.36 -8.96 -16.25
C CYS A 144 -24.70 -10.23 -15.46
N ALA A 145 -24.01 -10.48 -14.36
CA ALA A 145 -24.30 -11.64 -13.50
C ALA A 145 -25.67 -11.53 -12.84
N GLY A 146 -26.08 -10.36 -12.39
CA GLY A 146 -27.42 -10.11 -11.85
C GLY A 146 -28.53 -10.33 -12.89
N LEU A 147 -28.31 -9.86 -14.12
CA LEU A 147 -29.24 -10.08 -15.25
C LEU A 147 -29.37 -11.58 -15.63
N LEU A 148 -28.23 -12.30 -15.70
CA LEU A 148 -28.23 -13.74 -15.97
C LEU A 148 -28.96 -14.53 -14.89
N LEU A 149 -28.72 -14.19 -13.61
CA LEU A 149 -29.46 -14.81 -12.50
C LEU A 149 -30.95 -14.48 -12.51
N ALA A 150 -31.34 -13.26 -12.89
CA ALA A 150 -32.72 -12.88 -13.03
C ALA A 150 -33.42 -13.67 -14.15
N ILE A 151 -32.77 -13.90 -15.29
CA ILE A 151 -33.29 -14.70 -16.40
C ILE A 151 -33.38 -16.19 -16.02
N LEU A 152 -32.42 -16.71 -15.26
CA LEU A 152 -32.38 -18.12 -14.86
C LEU A 152 -33.46 -18.47 -13.81
N LEU A 153 -33.84 -17.47 -13.00
CA LEU A 153 -34.87 -17.63 -11.95
C LEU A 153 -36.27 -17.26 -12.39
N TRP A 154 -36.46 -16.79 -13.64
CA TRP A 154 -37.73 -16.43 -14.20
C TRP A 154 -38.29 -17.59 -15.01
#